data_946f717401d105454108cd82749fd1e7
#
_entry.id   946f717401d105454108cd82749fd1e7
#
_cell.length_a   1.000
_cell.length_b   1.000
_cell.length_c   1.000
_cell.angle_alpha   90.00
_cell.angle_beta   90.00
_cell.angle_gamma   90.00
#
_symmetry.space_group_name_H-M   'P 1'
#
loop_
_entity.id
_entity.type
_entity.pdbx_description
1 polymer ?
#
loop_
_entity_poly.entity_id
_entity_poly.type
_entity_poly.pdbx_seq_one_letter_code
_entity_poly.pdbx_strand_id
1 'polypeptide(L)'
;MFLSKIELFSTPDSHKWQKRMTIELKRTNSENEDFYNLVIDLEKYLTHADEKAHSECKPYNKLETIKHVIVAFIDQKPIGCGAIRQFDKNTVEIKRMFVAENARGKGIGTKILTELELWAKELDFKVSILETGKMMPEAINLYKGNNYKQIPNYGQYKGMEKSICFEKEL
;
A
#
# COMPACT_ATOMS: atom_id res chain seq x y z
N MET A 1 -9.45 -73.77 -9.90
CA MET A 1 -8.49 -72.93 -9.17
C MET A 1 -8.56 -71.54 -9.80
N PHE A 2 -9.43 -70.67 -9.21
CA PHE A 2 -9.77 -69.36 -9.72
C PHE A 2 -9.07 -68.31 -8.91
N LEU A 3 -8.19 -67.50 -9.54
CA LEU A 3 -7.60 -66.30 -8.96
C LEU A 3 -8.45 -65.11 -9.35
N SER A 4 -9.15 -64.52 -8.37
CA SER A 4 -9.87 -63.30 -8.56
C SER A 4 -8.91 -62.11 -8.45
N LYS A 5 -8.78 -61.36 -9.55
CA LYS A 5 -8.15 -60.01 -9.57
C LYS A 5 -9.10 -59.02 -8.91
N ILE A 6 -8.71 -58.45 -7.78
CA ILE A 6 -9.33 -57.24 -7.24
C ILE A 6 -8.68 -56.05 -7.91
N GLU A 7 -9.42 -55.35 -8.78
CA GLU A 7 -9.03 -54.05 -9.28
C GLU A 7 -9.40 -52.99 -8.24
N LEU A 8 -8.37 -52.42 -7.62
CA LEU A 8 -8.50 -51.23 -6.80
C LEU A 8 -8.71 -50.02 -7.74
N PHE A 9 -9.95 -49.52 -7.75
CA PHE A 9 -10.22 -48.18 -8.33
C PHE A 9 -9.53 -47.13 -7.47
N SER A 10 -8.44 -46.56 -7.99
CA SER A 10 -7.85 -45.34 -7.45
C SER A 10 -8.79 -44.19 -7.75
N THR A 11 -9.31 -43.57 -6.72
CA THR A 11 -10.02 -42.29 -6.82
C THR A 11 -9.11 -41.23 -7.39
N PRO A 12 -9.58 -40.39 -8.35
CA PRO A 12 -8.76 -39.29 -8.85
C PRO A 12 -8.52 -38.29 -7.74
N ASP A 13 -7.27 -38.12 -7.40
CA ASP A 13 -6.78 -37.12 -6.45
C ASP A 13 -7.21 -35.73 -6.90
N SER A 14 -8.14 -35.11 -6.20
CA SER A 14 -8.62 -33.78 -6.45
C SER A 14 -7.59 -32.74 -5.96
N HIS A 15 -6.37 -32.79 -6.47
CA HIS A 15 -5.47 -31.65 -6.38
C HIS A 15 -5.92 -30.58 -7.37
N LYS A 16 -6.97 -29.84 -7.00
CA LYS A 16 -7.22 -28.51 -7.56
C LYS A 16 -5.95 -27.71 -7.36
N TRP A 17 -5.20 -27.48 -8.41
CA TRP A 17 -4.12 -26.51 -8.47
C TRP A 17 -4.73 -25.15 -8.12
N GLN A 18 -4.72 -24.77 -6.85
CA GLN A 18 -4.98 -23.40 -6.47
C GLN A 18 -3.85 -22.57 -7.08
N LYS A 19 -4.13 -21.90 -8.20
CA LYS A 19 -3.21 -20.94 -8.81
C LYS A 19 -2.78 -19.97 -7.71
N ARG A 20 -1.54 -20.14 -7.23
CA ARG A 20 -1.00 -19.31 -6.16
C ARG A 20 -0.98 -17.88 -6.66
N MET A 21 -1.81 -17.01 -6.10
CA MET A 21 -1.83 -15.60 -6.46
C MET A 21 -0.44 -15.01 -6.17
N THR A 22 0.27 -14.65 -7.22
CA THR A 22 1.56 -13.98 -7.09
C THR A 22 1.34 -12.49 -7.12
N ILE A 23 1.76 -11.81 -6.04
CA ILE A 23 1.79 -10.35 -5.97
C ILE A 23 3.14 -9.90 -6.49
N GLU A 24 3.15 -9.14 -7.57
CA GLU A 24 4.34 -8.51 -8.14
C GLU A 24 4.38 -7.04 -7.72
N LEU A 25 5.55 -6.56 -7.28
CA LEU A 25 5.80 -5.15 -6.98
C LEU A 25 6.75 -4.57 -8.00
N LYS A 26 6.42 -3.41 -8.56
CA LYS A 26 7.27 -2.70 -9.51
C LYS A 26 7.64 -1.33 -8.98
N ARG A 27 8.94 -1.04 -8.94
CA ARG A 27 9.47 0.30 -8.70
C ARG A 27 9.32 1.14 -9.97
N THR A 28 8.81 2.35 -9.83
CA THR A 28 8.57 3.29 -10.93
C THR A 28 8.58 4.73 -10.43
N ASN A 29 8.01 5.65 -11.18
CA ASN A 29 7.90 7.08 -10.81
C ASN A 29 6.46 7.60 -11.02
N SER A 30 6.24 8.88 -10.80
CA SER A 30 4.92 9.53 -10.90
C SER A 30 4.36 9.63 -12.32
N GLU A 31 5.16 9.37 -13.35
CA GLU A 31 4.72 9.39 -14.77
C GLU A 31 4.08 8.05 -15.19
N ASN A 32 4.12 7.04 -14.33
CA ASN A 32 3.56 5.72 -14.62
C ASN A 32 2.03 5.78 -14.70
N GLU A 33 1.47 5.31 -15.80
CA GLU A 33 0.03 5.36 -16.09
C GLU A 33 -0.79 4.52 -15.09
N ASP A 34 -0.32 3.34 -14.69
CA ASP A 34 -1.01 2.50 -13.70
C ASP A 34 -1.06 3.20 -12.35
N PHE A 35 0.03 3.87 -11.94
CA PHE A 35 0.05 4.67 -10.72
C PHE A 35 -0.94 5.82 -10.79
N TYR A 36 -0.98 6.55 -11.90
CA TYR A 36 -1.90 7.65 -12.11
C TYR A 36 -3.37 7.20 -11.98
N ASN A 37 -3.72 6.09 -12.62
CA ASN A 37 -5.07 5.53 -12.54
C ASN A 37 -5.45 5.08 -11.12
N LEU A 38 -4.52 4.44 -10.38
CA LEU A 38 -4.72 4.07 -8.98
C LEU A 38 -4.89 5.29 -8.07
N VAL A 39 -4.19 6.40 -8.36
CA VAL A 39 -4.37 7.67 -7.64
C VAL A 39 -5.74 8.27 -7.90
N ILE A 40 -6.27 8.19 -9.12
CA ILE A 40 -7.65 8.61 -9.41
C ILE A 40 -8.66 7.83 -8.54
N ASP A 41 -8.47 6.52 -8.40
CA ASP A 41 -9.35 5.69 -7.57
C ASP A 41 -9.18 5.98 -6.07
N LEU A 42 -7.94 6.26 -5.62
CA LEU A 42 -7.69 6.75 -4.27
C LEU A 42 -8.41 8.09 -4.00
N GLU A 43 -8.34 9.05 -4.93
CA GLU A 43 -9.00 10.35 -4.78
C GLU A 43 -10.53 10.19 -4.64
N LYS A 44 -11.14 9.32 -5.46
CA LYS A 44 -12.57 9.00 -5.34
C LYS A 44 -12.90 8.40 -3.98
N TYR A 45 -12.08 7.44 -3.51
CA TYR A 45 -12.24 6.80 -2.22
C TYR A 45 -12.15 7.81 -1.07
N LEU A 46 -11.15 8.70 -1.08
CA LEU A 46 -10.95 9.71 -0.04
C LEU A 46 -12.09 10.74 -0.02
N THR A 47 -12.53 11.20 -1.19
CA THR A 47 -13.68 12.12 -1.30
C THR A 47 -14.94 11.51 -0.72
N HIS A 48 -15.17 10.23 -0.97
CA HIS A 48 -16.35 9.52 -0.43
C HIS A 48 -16.26 9.31 1.08
N ALA A 49 -15.06 9.06 1.60
CA ALA A 49 -14.83 8.81 3.03
C ALA A 49 -14.94 10.09 3.90
N ASP A 50 -14.32 11.18 3.48
CA ASP A 50 -14.40 12.50 4.13
C ASP A 50 -14.00 13.63 3.16
N GLU A 51 -14.97 14.15 2.43
CA GLU A 51 -14.76 15.20 1.42
C GLU A 51 -14.07 16.46 1.97
N LYS A 52 -14.44 16.90 3.19
CA LYS A 52 -13.86 18.09 3.80
C LYS A 52 -12.39 17.88 4.16
N ALA A 53 -12.06 16.80 4.85
CA ALA A 53 -10.68 16.50 5.21
C ALA A 53 -9.81 16.27 3.97
N HIS A 54 -10.35 15.58 2.95
CA HIS A 54 -9.66 15.38 1.68
C HIS A 54 -9.38 16.70 0.96
N SER A 55 -10.35 17.60 0.90
CA SER A 55 -10.21 18.93 0.29
C SER A 55 -9.10 19.76 0.96
N GLU A 56 -9.00 19.73 2.29
CA GLU A 56 -7.96 20.43 3.06
C GLU A 56 -6.55 19.87 2.77
N CYS A 57 -6.40 18.57 2.54
CA CYS A 57 -5.12 17.92 2.26
C CYS A 57 -4.69 17.95 0.78
N LYS A 58 -5.64 18.17 -0.15
CA LYS A 58 -5.40 18.11 -1.60
C LYS A 58 -4.22 18.94 -2.11
N PRO A 59 -3.99 20.20 -1.65
CA PRO A 59 -2.87 21.01 -2.10
C PRO A 59 -1.49 20.39 -1.81
N TYR A 60 -1.38 19.53 -0.79
CA TYR A 60 -0.14 18.88 -0.35
C TYR A 60 0.10 17.53 -1.01
N ASN A 61 -0.81 17.11 -1.86
CA ASN A 61 -0.83 15.80 -2.51
C ASN A 61 -0.43 15.83 -3.99
N LYS A 62 0.36 16.82 -4.41
CA LYS A 62 0.87 16.95 -5.78
C LYS A 62 1.78 15.79 -6.15
N LEU A 63 1.62 15.26 -7.37
CA LEU A 63 2.42 14.13 -7.88
C LEU A 63 3.79 14.57 -8.43
N GLU A 64 3.94 15.81 -8.84
CA GLU A 64 5.13 16.35 -9.51
C GLU A 64 6.42 16.22 -8.70
N THR A 65 6.31 16.16 -7.37
CA THR A 65 7.47 16.01 -6.47
C THR A 65 7.78 14.56 -6.10
N ILE A 66 6.99 13.60 -6.60
CA ILE A 66 7.13 12.18 -6.28
C ILE A 66 8.01 11.52 -7.33
N LYS A 67 9.15 10.98 -6.90
CA LYS A 67 10.12 10.30 -7.79
C LYS A 67 10.14 8.78 -7.62
N HIS A 68 9.67 8.28 -6.48
CA HIS A 68 9.76 6.87 -6.12
C HIS A 68 8.37 6.34 -5.80
N VAL A 69 7.92 5.42 -6.63
CA VAL A 69 6.57 4.84 -6.60
C VAL A 69 6.67 3.32 -6.66
N ILE A 70 5.86 2.65 -5.87
CA ILE A 70 5.61 1.20 -6.00
C ILE A 70 4.21 1.01 -6.57
N VAL A 71 4.09 0.17 -7.58
CA VAL A 71 2.81 -0.37 -8.06
C VAL A 71 2.78 -1.87 -7.82
N ALA A 72 1.71 -2.35 -7.22
CA ALA A 72 1.46 -3.76 -6.97
C ALA A 72 0.51 -4.34 -8.01
N PHE A 73 0.81 -5.53 -8.49
CA PHE A 73 0.05 -6.25 -9.52
C PHE A 73 -0.37 -7.64 -9.04
N ILE A 74 -1.54 -8.08 -9.49
CA ILE A 74 -1.98 -9.48 -9.48
C ILE A 74 -2.40 -9.84 -10.91
N ASP A 75 -1.84 -10.93 -11.47
CA ASP A 75 -2.14 -11.36 -12.84
C ASP A 75 -2.05 -10.18 -13.85
N GLN A 76 -0.98 -9.37 -13.76
CA GLN A 76 -0.71 -8.17 -14.57
C GLN A 76 -1.70 -7.01 -14.41
N LYS A 77 -2.64 -7.09 -13.48
CA LYS A 77 -3.57 -6.00 -13.16
C LYS A 77 -3.01 -5.17 -12.02
N PRO A 78 -2.92 -3.84 -12.15
CA PRO A 78 -2.53 -2.97 -11.05
C PRO A 78 -3.64 -2.97 -9.99
N ILE A 79 -3.27 -3.22 -8.73
CA ILE A 79 -4.23 -3.39 -7.63
C ILE A 79 -3.89 -2.55 -6.40
N GLY A 80 -2.77 -1.85 -6.42
CA GLY A 80 -2.39 -0.98 -5.32
C GLY A 80 -1.11 -0.21 -5.62
N CYS A 81 -0.90 0.86 -4.90
CA CYS A 81 0.27 1.71 -5.03
C CYS A 81 0.68 2.34 -3.71
N GLY A 82 1.86 2.91 -3.71
CA GLY A 82 2.40 3.76 -2.67
C GLY A 82 3.60 4.52 -3.19
N ALA A 83 3.98 5.58 -2.51
CA ALA A 83 5.08 6.43 -2.92
C ALA A 83 5.85 6.98 -1.74
N ILE A 84 7.09 7.41 -1.96
CA ILE A 84 7.86 8.21 -1.02
C ILE A 84 8.24 9.55 -1.65
N ARG A 85 8.16 10.57 -0.82
CA ARG A 85 8.64 11.93 -1.11
C ARG A 85 9.68 12.31 -0.08
N GLN A 86 10.78 12.89 -0.50
CA GLN A 86 11.75 13.46 0.43
C GLN A 86 11.09 14.58 1.26
N PHE A 87 11.17 14.48 2.57
CA PHE A 87 10.69 15.49 3.50
C PHE A 87 11.84 16.41 3.94
N ASP A 88 12.95 15.81 4.37
CA ASP A 88 14.20 16.49 4.69
C ASP A 88 15.41 15.62 4.32
N LYS A 89 16.61 15.94 4.84
CA LYS A 89 17.86 15.23 4.52
C LYS A 89 17.83 13.75 4.93
N ASN A 90 17.16 13.43 6.02
CA ASN A 90 17.18 12.09 6.63
C ASN A 90 15.80 11.40 6.60
N THR A 91 14.74 12.12 6.21
CA THR A 91 13.36 11.72 6.37
C THR A 91 12.63 11.65 5.03
N VAL A 92 11.91 10.56 4.80
CA VAL A 92 10.93 10.44 3.72
C VAL A 92 9.51 10.50 4.27
N GLU A 93 8.59 10.98 3.46
CA GLU A 93 7.15 10.92 3.72
C GLU A 93 6.50 9.87 2.81
N ILE A 94 5.82 8.89 3.41
CA ILE A 94 4.98 7.94 2.67
C ILE A 94 3.75 8.67 2.17
N LYS A 95 3.46 8.51 0.89
CA LYS A 95 2.36 9.15 0.18
C LYS A 95 1.59 8.17 -0.68
N ARG A 96 0.34 8.50 -0.98
CA ARG A 96 -0.44 7.81 -2.00
C ARG A 96 -0.61 6.30 -1.79
N MET A 97 -0.62 5.85 -0.53
CA MET A 97 -0.92 4.45 -0.21
C MET A 97 -2.36 4.11 -0.55
N PHE A 98 -2.53 3.15 -1.43
CA PHE A 98 -3.84 2.66 -1.86
C PHE A 98 -3.79 1.18 -2.21
N VAL A 99 -4.85 0.47 -1.87
CA VAL A 99 -5.12 -0.89 -2.35
C VAL A 99 -6.58 -0.94 -2.77
N ALA A 100 -6.83 -1.40 -3.99
CA ALA A 100 -8.18 -1.57 -4.53
C ALA A 100 -9.04 -2.42 -3.59
N GLU A 101 -10.27 -2.06 -3.39
CA GLU A 101 -11.15 -2.64 -2.37
C GLU A 101 -11.25 -4.17 -2.44
N ASN A 102 -11.42 -4.70 -3.65
CA ASN A 102 -11.49 -6.14 -3.92
C ASN A 102 -10.16 -6.90 -3.70
N ALA A 103 -9.05 -6.17 -3.51
CA ALA A 103 -7.71 -6.73 -3.25
C ALA A 103 -7.28 -6.59 -1.79
N ARG A 104 -8.05 -5.91 -0.94
CA ARG A 104 -7.74 -5.71 0.50
C ARG A 104 -7.76 -7.04 1.28
N GLY A 105 -7.20 -7.02 2.48
CA GLY A 105 -7.14 -8.21 3.36
C GLY A 105 -6.11 -9.27 2.96
N LYS A 106 -5.31 -9.05 1.91
CA LYS A 106 -4.29 -9.98 1.38
C LYS A 106 -2.84 -9.57 1.69
N GLY A 107 -2.64 -8.62 2.61
CA GLY A 107 -1.30 -8.14 2.99
C GLY A 107 -0.62 -7.25 1.94
N ILE A 108 -1.32 -6.81 0.90
CA ILE A 108 -0.74 -6.01 -0.21
C ILE A 108 -0.24 -4.66 0.28
N GLY A 109 -1.01 -3.97 1.13
CA GLY A 109 -0.59 -2.70 1.73
C GLY A 109 0.71 -2.82 2.51
N THR A 110 0.86 -3.87 3.31
CA THR A 110 2.11 -4.17 4.03
C THR A 110 3.26 -4.42 3.07
N LYS A 111 3.07 -5.18 1.99
CA LYS A 111 4.12 -5.44 0.99
C LYS A 111 4.58 -4.16 0.30
N ILE A 112 3.65 -3.29 -0.11
CA ILE A 112 3.97 -1.99 -0.71
C ILE A 112 4.76 -1.14 0.28
N LEU A 113 4.28 -1.02 1.53
CA LEU A 113 4.93 -0.23 2.56
C LEU A 113 6.35 -0.72 2.86
N THR A 114 6.53 -2.04 3.03
CA THR A 114 7.86 -2.64 3.25
C THR A 114 8.83 -2.36 2.10
N GLU A 115 8.36 -2.44 0.85
CA GLU A 115 9.20 -2.16 -0.32
C GLU A 115 9.59 -0.68 -0.41
N LEU A 116 8.68 0.24 -0.05
CA LEU A 116 8.99 1.67 0.06
C LEU A 116 10.02 1.95 1.15
N GLU A 117 9.91 1.29 2.31
CA GLU A 117 10.87 1.40 3.42
C GLU A 117 12.26 0.88 3.01
N LEU A 118 12.32 -0.26 2.31
CA LEU A 118 13.56 -0.79 1.77
C LEU A 118 14.20 0.19 0.79
N TRP A 119 13.41 0.74 -0.12
CA TRP A 119 13.90 1.71 -1.09
C TRP A 119 14.38 3.01 -0.41
N ALA A 120 13.67 3.48 0.62
CA ALA A 120 14.10 4.62 1.41
C ALA A 120 15.46 4.38 2.08
N LYS A 121 15.70 3.17 2.65
CA LYS A 121 17.01 2.78 3.20
C LYS A 121 18.11 2.75 2.15
N GLU A 122 17.85 2.22 0.97
CA GLU A 122 18.79 2.23 -0.16
C GLU A 122 19.20 3.65 -0.60
N LEU A 123 18.31 4.62 -0.36
CA LEU A 123 18.54 6.05 -0.60
C LEU A 123 19.12 6.79 0.62
N ASP A 124 19.60 6.05 1.65
CA ASP A 124 20.21 6.56 2.89
C ASP A 124 19.28 7.32 3.83
N PHE A 125 17.96 7.28 3.64
CA PHE A 125 17.02 7.83 4.62
C PHE A 125 16.97 6.96 5.89
N LYS A 126 16.73 7.61 7.03
CA LYS A 126 16.74 6.99 8.35
C LYS A 126 15.36 6.95 9.01
N VAL A 127 14.46 7.80 8.55
CA VAL A 127 13.15 8.00 9.15
C VAL A 127 12.09 8.03 8.06
N SER A 128 10.98 7.37 8.33
CA SER A 128 9.76 7.42 7.52
C SER A 128 8.64 8.05 8.33
N ILE A 129 8.02 9.07 7.79
CA ILE A 129 6.83 9.71 8.36
C ILE A 129 5.64 9.59 7.41
N LEU A 130 4.45 9.77 7.92
CA LEU A 130 3.23 9.81 7.13
C LEU A 130 2.10 10.52 7.86
N GLU A 131 1.12 10.93 7.08
CA GLU A 131 -0.17 11.41 7.57
C GLU A 131 -1.30 10.57 6.98
N THR A 132 -2.34 10.36 7.76
CA THR A 132 -3.61 9.77 7.31
C THR A 132 -4.79 10.41 8.04
N GLY A 133 -5.99 10.22 7.50
CA GLY A 133 -7.21 10.69 8.16
C GLY A 133 -7.57 9.86 9.41
N LYS A 134 -8.07 10.51 10.45
CA LYS A 134 -8.56 9.82 11.66
C LYS A 134 -9.73 8.87 11.37
N MET A 135 -10.49 9.12 10.30
CA MET A 135 -11.62 8.30 9.86
C MET A 135 -11.22 7.14 8.92
N MET A 136 -9.91 6.81 8.87
CA MET A 136 -9.34 5.77 8.01
C MET A 136 -8.79 4.60 8.86
N PRO A 137 -9.64 3.80 9.50
CA PRO A 137 -9.21 2.76 10.45
C PRO A 137 -8.31 1.71 9.81
N GLU A 138 -8.51 1.36 8.53
CA GLU A 138 -7.70 0.39 7.82
C GLU A 138 -6.26 0.90 7.64
N ALA A 139 -6.10 2.19 7.29
CA ALA A 139 -4.78 2.81 7.16
C ALA A 139 -4.08 2.92 8.52
N ILE A 140 -4.79 3.35 9.56
CA ILE A 140 -4.27 3.42 10.94
C ILE A 140 -3.77 2.04 11.40
N ASN A 141 -4.56 0.99 11.16
CA ASN A 141 -4.19 -0.38 11.52
C ASN A 141 -3.00 -0.89 10.71
N LEU A 142 -2.93 -0.57 9.41
CA LEU A 142 -1.77 -0.89 8.57
C LEU A 142 -0.49 -0.31 9.17
N TYR A 143 -0.47 0.98 9.48
CA TYR A 143 0.74 1.64 9.97
C TYR A 143 1.13 1.16 11.37
N LYS A 144 0.19 1.07 12.30
CA LYS A 144 0.44 0.52 13.65
C LYS A 144 0.96 -0.92 13.59
N GLY A 145 0.36 -1.76 12.74
CA GLY A 145 0.79 -3.14 12.51
C GLY A 145 2.18 -3.28 11.89
N ASN A 146 2.70 -2.22 11.27
CA ASN A 146 4.05 -2.14 10.70
C ASN A 146 5.01 -1.30 11.56
N ASN A 147 4.73 -1.17 12.86
CA ASN A 147 5.58 -0.53 13.87
C ASN A 147 5.73 1.00 13.73
N TYR A 148 4.80 1.66 13.05
CA TYR A 148 4.73 3.12 13.09
C TYR A 148 4.15 3.58 14.43
N LYS A 149 4.78 4.58 15.02
CA LYS A 149 4.33 5.24 16.25
C LYS A 149 3.64 6.53 15.91
N GLN A 150 2.54 6.82 16.60
CA GLN A 150 1.85 8.08 16.44
C GLN A 150 2.72 9.23 16.99
N ILE A 151 2.78 10.33 16.24
CA ILE A 151 3.49 11.55 16.60
C ILE A 151 2.55 12.77 16.51
N PRO A 152 2.92 13.93 17.07
CA PRO A 152 2.20 15.18 16.82
C PRO A 152 2.17 15.49 15.32
N ASN A 153 1.09 16.12 14.87
CA ASN A 153 0.96 16.55 13.49
C ASN A 153 2.11 17.51 13.10
N TYR A 154 2.78 17.20 12.00
CA TYR A 154 3.95 17.94 11.53
C TYR A 154 3.64 18.84 10.32
N GLY A 155 4.55 19.74 10.00
CA GLY A 155 4.54 20.57 8.79
C GLY A 155 3.17 21.21 8.53
N GLN A 156 2.65 20.96 7.35
CA GLN A 156 1.36 21.44 6.88
C GLN A 156 0.14 20.84 7.61
N TYR A 157 0.31 19.74 8.31
CA TYR A 157 -0.78 19.06 9.05
C TYR A 157 -0.97 19.60 10.47
N LYS A 158 -0.10 20.53 10.92
CA LYS A 158 -0.27 21.19 12.22
C LYS A 158 -1.63 21.90 12.30
N GLY A 159 -2.38 21.60 13.36
CA GLY A 159 -3.72 22.16 13.56
C GLY A 159 -4.84 21.48 12.76
N MET A 160 -4.54 20.51 11.90
CA MET A 160 -5.58 19.73 11.22
C MET A 160 -6.14 18.65 12.15
N GLU A 161 -7.33 18.91 12.73
CA GLU A 161 -7.95 18.03 13.74
C GLU A 161 -8.29 16.64 13.20
N LYS A 162 -8.57 16.53 11.90
CA LYS A 162 -8.94 15.27 11.26
C LYS A 162 -7.75 14.43 10.80
N SER A 163 -6.54 14.97 10.86
CA SER A 163 -5.30 14.29 10.50
C SER A 163 -4.65 13.61 11.70
N ILE A 164 -3.97 12.52 11.45
CA ILE A 164 -3.13 11.77 12.39
C ILE A 164 -1.81 11.43 11.73
N CYS A 165 -0.70 11.72 12.39
CA CYS A 165 0.64 11.51 11.87
C CYS A 165 1.35 10.36 12.58
N PHE A 166 2.21 9.70 11.83
CA PHE A 166 3.01 8.57 12.32
C PHE A 166 4.45 8.68 11.86
N GLU A 167 5.34 8.01 12.60
CA GLU A 167 6.78 7.93 12.34
C GLU A 167 7.28 6.52 12.59
N LYS A 168 8.34 6.13 11.85
CA LYS A 168 9.10 4.90 12.05
C LYS A 168 10.57 5.15 11.70
N GLU A 169 11.48 4.69 12.57
CA GLU A 169 12.89 4.53 12.23
C GLU A 169 13.06 3.38 11.23
N LEU A 170 13.83 3.61 10.17
CA LEU A 170 14.02 2.67 9.07
C LEU A 170 15.19 1.71 9.32
#